data_595d1b63bac67c2349ce6bdb3e52faeb
#
_entry.id   595d1b63bac67c2349ce6bdb3e52faeb
#
_cell.length_a   1.000
_cell.length_b   1.000
_cell.length_c   1.000
_cell.angle_alpha   90.00
_cell.angle_beta   90.00
_cell.angle_gamma   90.00
#
_symmetry.space_group_name_H-M   'P 1'
#
loop_
_entity.id
_entity.type
_entity.pdbx_description
1 polymer ?
#
loop_
_entity_poly.entity_id
_entity_poly.type
_entity_poly.pdbx_seq_one_letter_code
_entity_poly.pdbx_strand_id
1 'polypeptide(L)' 'MSLKSFQKDFKESLENDKTLDFIINYESGAISTQEELIEGFQHLLDSGVIWELQGSYQRMAIDLINQGLIVESY' A
#
# COMPACT_ATOMS: atom_id res chain seq x y z
N MET A 1 7.37 25.92 9.98
CA MET A 1 6.18 25.76 9.86
C MET A 1 5.74 25.16 8.62
N SER A 2 6.22 25.52 7.61
CA SER A 2 5.78 24.98 6.38
C SER A 2 5.98 23.52 6.21
N LEU A 3 7.04 22.95 6.74
CA LEU A 3 7.27 21.53 6.57
C LEU A 3 6.16 20.71 7.19
N LYS A 4 5.70 21.14 8.34
CA LYS A 4 4.64 20.41 8.98
C LYS A 4 3.36 20.46 8.17
N SER A 5 3.03 21.61 7.67
CA SER A 5 1.86 21.75 6.83
C SER A 5 1.96 20.91 5.60
N PHE A 6 3.12 20.90 4.99
CA PHE A 6 3.33 20.13 3.79
C PHE A 6 3.14 18.66 4.06
N GLN A 7 3.69 18.17 5.15
CA GLN A 7 3.56 16.77 5.49
C GLN A 7 2.11 16.39 5.77
N LYS A 8 1.40 17.29 6.38
CA LYS A 8 0.00 17.02 6.65
C LYS A 8 -0.79 16.89 5.36
N ASP A 9 -0.54 17.79 4.42
CA ASP A 9 -1.23 17.74 3.15
C ASP A 9 -0.91 16.44 2.41
N PHE A 10 0.35 16.04 2.46
CA PHE A 10 0.75 14.81 1.81
C PHE A 10 0.03 13.61 2.40
N LYS A 11 -0.08 13.60 3.71
CA LYS A 11 -0.77 12.52 4.38
C LYS A 11 -2.22 12.45 3.95
N GLU A 12 -2.86 13.59 3.84
CA GLU A 12 -4.24 13.63 3.43
C GLU A 12 -4.40 13.15 2.00
N SER A 13 -3.43 13.43 1.17
CA SER A 13 -3.46 12.96 -0.21
C SER A 13 -3.46 11.44 -0.27
N LEU A 14 -2.73 10.80 0.63
CA LEU A 14 -2.70 9.36 0.67
C LEU A 14 -3.94 8.79 1.31
N GLU A 15 -4.79 9.69 1.80
CA GLU A 15 -6.03 9.28 2.26
C GLU A 15 -6.12 8.70 3.58
N ASN A 16 -5.35 7.81 3.97
CA ASN A 16 -5.53 7.29 5.29
C ASN A 16 -4.24 6.75 5.82
N ASP A 17 -4.22 6.64 7.13
CA ASP A 17 -3.03 6.20 7.83
C ASP A 17 -2.72 4.75 7.59
N LYS A 18 -3.73 3.94 7.29
CA LYS A 18 -3.49 2.53 7.08
C LYS A 18 -2.62 2.26 5.87
N THR A 19 -2.86 3.01 4.80
CA THR A 19 -2.05 2.86 3.60
C THR A 19 -0.60 3.20 3.89
N LEU A 20 -0.39 4.35 4.53
CA LEU A 20 0.96 4.78 4.82
C LEU A 20 1.64 3.83 5.79
N ASP A 21 0.93 3.39 6.81
CA ASP A 21 1.48 2.45 7.77
C ASP A 21 1.91 1.17 7.09
N PHE A 22 1.10 0.66 6.20
CA PHE A 22 1.45 -0.57 5.53
C PHE A 22 2.72 -0.40 4.70
N ILE A 23 2.82 0.70 3.97
CA ILE A 23 3.99 0.93 3.12
C ILE A 23 5.24 1.02 3.98
N ILE A 24 5.17 1.76 5.07
CA ILE A 24 6.31 1.90 5.95
C ILE A 24 6.72 0.55 6.53
N ASN A 25 5.75 -0.22 6.98
CA ASN A 25 6.03 -1.53 7.57
C ASN A 25 6.59 -2.49 6.54
N TYR A 26 6.06 -2.42 5.33
CA TYR A 26 6.54 -3.29 4.28
C TYR A 26 7.99 -3.00 3.94
N GLU A 27 8.32 -1.73 3.81
CA GLU A 27 9.67 -1.35 3.42
C GLU A 27 10.67 -1.54 4.54
N SER A 28 10.22 -1.47 5.78
CA SER A 28 11.12 -1.67 6.90
C SER A 28 11.26 -3.13 7.29
N GLY A 29 10.50 -4.01 6.65
CA GLY A 29 10.58 -5.42 6.97
C GLY A 29 9.76 -5.81 8.18
N ALA A 30 8.83 -4.97 8.59
CA ALA A 30 8.03 -5.25 9.78
C ALA A 30 6.82 -6.13 9.49
N ILE A 31 6.52 -6.39 8.20
CA ILE A 31 5.44 -7.30 7.85
C ILE A 31 5.91 -8.72 8.11
N SER A 32 5.32 -9.37 9.08
CA SER A 32 5.82 -10.67 9.49
C SER A 32 4.93 -11.83 9.08
N THR A 33 3.71 -11.59 8.67
CA THR A 33 2.84 -12.68 8.26
C THR A 33 2.33 -12.45 6.86
N GLN A 34 2.00 -13.55 6.20
CA GLN A 34 1.47 -13.47 4.86
C GLN A 34 0.11 -12.81 4.84
N GLU A 35 -0.66 -13.00 5.91
CA GLU A 35 -1.97 -12.38 6.00
C GLU A 35 -1.87 -10.86 5.99
N GLU A 36 -0.92 -10.35 6.74
CA GLU A 36 -0.72 -8.90 6.74
C GLU A 36 -0.35 -8.39 5.37
N LEU A 37 0.49 -9.13 4.69
CA LEU A 37 0.90 -8.76 3.35
C LEU A 37 -0.29 -8.76 2.39
N ILE A 38 -1.10 -9.78 2.46
CA ILE A 38 -2.25 -9.91 1.59
C ILE A 38 -3.25 -8.80 1.84
N GLU A 39 -3.55 -8.54 3.10
CA GLU A 39 -4.51 -7.49 3.43
C GLU A 39 -4.01 -6.13 2.96
N GLY A 40 -2.74 -5.86 3.17
CA GLY A 40 -2.18 -4.58 2.77
C GLY A 40 -2.22 -4.38 1.27
N PHE A 41 -1.82 -5.39 0.53
CA PHE A 41 -1.83 -5.27 -0.93
C PHE A 41 -3.24 -5.23 -1.47
N GLN A 42 -4.17 -5.95 -0.88
CA GLN A 42 -5.56 -5.84 -1.28
C GLN A 42 -6.07 -4.42 -1.08
N HIS A 43 -5.72 -3.81 0.03
CA HIS A 43 -6.11 -2.44 0.29
C HIS A 43 -5.50 -1.47 -0.73
N LEU A 44 -4.22 -1.65 -1.04
CA LEU A 44 -3.56 -0.81 -2.03
C LEU A 44 -4.24 -0.94 -3.38
N LEU A 45 -4.63 -2.16 -3.72
CA LEU A 45 -5.27 -2.40 -5.00
C LEU A 45 -6.66 -1.79 -5.04
N ASP A 46 -7.43 -1.99 -3.98
CA ASP A 46 -8.79 -1.48 -3.93
C ASP A 46 -8.84 0.05 -3.98
N SER A 47 -7.89 0.69 -3.34
CA SER A 47 -7.86 2.14 -3.31
C SER A 47 -7.24 2.74 -4.57
N GLY A 48 -6.56 1.92 -5.36
CA GLY A 48 -5.88 2.40 -6.55
C GLY A 48 -4.52 3.01 -6.30
N VAL A 49 -4.12 3.10 -5.05
CA VAL A 49 -2.82 3.68 -4.71
C VAL A 49 -1.67 2.87 -5.29
N ILE A 50 -1.88 1.57 -5.46
CA ILE A 50 -0.83 0.69 -5.97
C ILE A 50 -0.28 1.18 -7.31
N TRP A 51 -1.13 1.82 -8.12
CA TRP A 51 -0.70 2.26 -9.44
C TRP A 51 0.14 3.52 -9.40
N GLU A 52 0.23 4.15 -8.23
CA GLU A 52 1.07 5.30 -8.04
C GLU A 52 2.38 4.97 -7.34
N LEU A 53 2.54 3.72 -6.94
CA LEU A 53 3.74 3.30 -6.26
C LEU A 53 4.75 2.75 -7.26
N GLN A 54 5.92 2.39 -6.75
CA GLN A 54 6.97 1.87 -7.61
C GLN A 54 6.56 0.56 -8.26
N GLY A 55 7.21 0.25 -9.38
CA GLY A 55 6.87 -0.94 -10.12
C GLY A 55 6.97 -2.23 -9.32
N SER A 56 7.84 -2.27 -8.32
CA SER A 56 7.97 -3.47 -7.52
C SER A 56 6.70 -3.79 -6.75
N TYR A 57 5.96 -2.76 -6.33
CA TYR A 57 4.69 -2.99 -5.68
C TYR A 57 3.66 -3.55 -6.64
N GLN A 58 3.65 -3.01 -7.84
CA GLN A 58 2.70 -3.48 -8.85
C GLN A 58 2.98 -4.92 -9.22
N ARG A 59 4.26 -5.25 -9.35
CA ARG A 59 4.63 -6.60 -9.68
C ARG A 59 4.22 -7.59 -8.60
N MET A 60 4.40 -7.20 -7.34
CA MET A 60 3.99 -8.06 -6.25
C MET A 60 2.47 -8.24 -6.24
N ALA A 61 1.74 -7.17 -6.51
CA ALA A 61 0.29 -7.27 -6.56
C ALA A 61 -0.15 -8.23 -7.66
N ILE A 62 0.47 -8.16 -8.82
CA ILE A 62 0.14 -9.05 -9.91
C ILE A 62 0.43 -10.50 -9.51
N ASP A 63 1.55 -10.72 -8.86
CA ASP A 63 1.86 -12.05 -8.35
C ASP A 63 0.78 -12.58 -7.42
N LEU A 64 0.35 -11.74 -6.50
CA LEU A 64 -0.67 -12.15 -5.55
C LEU A 64 -2.00 -12.41 -6.23
N ILE A 65 -2.32 -11.64 -7.24
CA ILE A 65 -3.54 -11.87 -8.01
C ILE A 65 -3.45 -13.21 -8.72
N ASN A 66 -2.31 -13.49 -9.31
CA ASN A 66 -2.12 -14.74 -10.02
C ASN A 66 -2.21 -15.94 -9.11
N GLN A 67 -1.83 -15.78 -7.87
CA GLN A 67 -1.92 -16.86 -6.89
C GLN A 67 -3.30 -16.97 -6.28
N GLY A 68 -4.19 -16.04 -6.61
CA GLY A 68 -5.53 -16.07 -6.06
C GLY A 68 -5.62 -15.54 -4.65
N LEU A 69 -4.60 -14.83 -4.19
CA LEU A 69 -4.58 -14.34 -2.83
C LEU A 69 -5.24 -12.98 -2.68
N ILE A 70 -5.23 -12.18 -3.72
CA ILE A 70 -5.96 -10.92 -3.73
C ILE A 70 -6.75 -10.84 -5.01
N VAL A 71 -7.74 -9.97 -5.01
CA VAL A 71 -8.68 -9.89 -6.12
C VAL A 71 -8.74 -8.44 -6.59
N GLU A 72 -8.64 -8.29 -7.90
CA GLU A 72 -8.79 -6.99 -8.52
C GLU A 72 -10.27 -6.72 -8.68
N SER A 73 -10.76 -5.62 -8.11
CA SER A 73 -12.17 -5.30 -8.23
C SER A 73 -12.34 -3.97 -8.94
N TYR A 74 -13.27 -3.91 -9.82
CA TYR A 74 -13.56 -2.72 -10.60
C TYR A 74 -14.97 -2.25 -10.37
#